data_c7b71427dd00fce2d3ac1d1387097cb0
#
_entry.id   c7b71427dd00fce2d3ac1d1387097cb0
#
_cell.length_a   1.000
_cell.length_b   1.000
_cell.length_c   1.000
_cell.angle_alpha   90.00
_cell.angle_beta   90.00
_cell.angle_gamma   90.00
#
_symmetry.space_group_name_H-M   'P 1'
#
loop_
_entity.id
_entity.type
_entity.pdbx_description
1 polymer ?
#
loop_
_entity_poly.entity_id
_entity_poly.type
_entity_poly.pdbx_seq_one_letter_code
_entity_poly.pdbx_strand_id
1 'polypeptide(L)'
;MKKDSIPASTRVICLGNLWRGDDAVGLLAARELRKRLATTTRVLEAEGDGLAFLDLLDGTDRVILVDAVMGGGQPGQIIRLDLSQESRWGAAVPCSTHAFGLGEAIDLARTLGRLPPLVIFYGIVVESVERGAPLSNPVQAGIEHIVSQVKEEVERAPCTKCI
;
A
#
# COMPACT_ATOMS: atom_id res chain seq x y z
N MET A 1 5.16 -6.11 -36.81
CA MET A 1 3.92 -5.98 -36.00
C MET A 1 4.31 -5.48 -34.62
N LYS A 2 3.93 -4.25 -34.30
CA LYS A 2 4.05 -3.76 -32.92
C LYS A 2 3.09 -4.59 -32.07
N LYS A 3 3.64 -5.35 -31.14
CA LYS A 3 2.86 -5.98 -30.07
C LYS A 3 2.29 -4.83 -29.26
N ASP A 4 1.00 -4.55 -29.44
CA ASP A 4 0.27 -3.61 -28.59
C ASP A 4 0.42 -4.14 -27.16
N SER A 5 1.33 -3.53 -26.40
CA SER A 5 1.48 -3.85 -24.99
C SER A 5 0.20 -3.42 -24.29
N ILE A 6 -0.58 -4.37 -23.86
CA ILE A 6 -1.70 -4.14 -22.94
C ILE A 6 -1.10 -3.32 -21.79
N PRO A 7 -1.67 -2.14 -21.47
CA PRO A 7 -1.14 -1.36 -20.38
C PRO A 7 -1.15 -2.20 -19.10
N ALA A 8 -0.01 -2.24 -18.40
CA ALA A 8 0.14 -3.00 -17.18
C ALA A 8 -0.98 -2.63 -16.19
N SER A 9 -1.74 -3.62 -15.76
CA SER A 9 -2.85 -3.39 -14.84
C SER A 9 -2.31 -2.95 -13.48
N THR A 10 -2.73 -1.80 -13.00
CA THR A 10 -2.31 -1.27 -11.69
C THR A 10 -3.47 -1.33 -10.70
N ARG A 11 -3.20 -1.84 -9.50
CA ARG A 11 -4.09 -1.78 -8.35
C ARG A 11 -3.47 -0.98 -7.23
N VAL A 12 -4.29 -0.19 -6.54
CA VAL A 12 -3.94 0.40 -5.25
C VAL A 12 -4.72 -0.33 -4.18
N ILE A 13 -4.04 -0.92 -3.21
CA ILE A 13 -4.66 -1.64 -2.09
C ILE A 13 -4.34 -0.87 -0.82
N CYS A 14 -5.35 -0.33 -0.19
CA CYS A 14 -5.25 0.46 1.03
C CYS A 14 -5.72 -0.38 2.21
N LEU A 15 -4.85 -0.57 3.19
CA LEU A 15 -5.13 -1.33 4.40
C LEU A 15 -5.43 -0.38 5.55
N GLY A 16 -6.28 -0.82 6.46
CA GLY A 16 -6.59 -0.04 7.66
C GLY A 16 -7.82 -0.51 8.40
N ASN A 17 -8.11 0.20 9.50
CA ASN A 17 -9.28 -0.03 10.31
C ASN A 17 -9.81 1.33 10.83
N LEU A 18 -11.02 1.70 10.44
CA LEU A 18 -11.63 2.99 10.80
C LEU A 18 -11.86 3.19 12.31
N TRP A 19 -11.85 2.10 13.08
CA TRP A 19 -12.13 2.12 14.51
C TRP A 19 -10.87 2.19 15.40
N ARG A 20 -9.69 2.28 14.81
CA ARG A 20 -8.41 2.19 15.49
C ARG A 20 -7.51 3.41 15.28
N GLY A 21 -8.01 4.61 15.58
CA GLY A 21 -7.20 5.83 15.53
C GLY A 21 -6.54 6.05 14.18
N ASP A 22 -5.23 6.20 14.17
CA ASP A 22 -4.44 6.46 12.96
C ASP A 22 -4.40 5.28 11.97
N ASP A 23 -4.81 4.10 12.39
CA ASP A 23 -4.94 2.95 11.49
C ASP A 23 -6.00 3.16 10.39
N ALA A 24 -6.87 4.14 10.58
CA ALA A 24 -7.84 4.58 9.57
C ALA A 24 -7.20 5.23 8.33
N VAL A 25 -5.93 5.65 8.39
CA VAL A 25 -5.30 6.49 7.37
C VAL A 25 -5.29 5.85 5.99
N GLY A 26 -5.05 4.55 5.89
CA GLY A 26 -5.08 3.85 4.60
C GLY A 26 -6.45 3.93 3.93
N LEU A 27 -7.53 3.71 4.68
CA LEU A 27 -8.90 3.78 4.17
C LEU A 27 -9.32 5.22 3.82
N LEU A 28 -8.86 6.20 4.58
CA LEU A 28 -9.07 7.62 4.26
C LEU A 28 -8.32 8.01 2.99
N ALA A 29 -7.09 7.54 2.81
CA ALA A 29 -6.33 7.73 1.58
C ALA A 29 -7.05 7.09 0.38
N ALA A 30 -7.64 5.89 0.54
CA ALA A 30 -8.40 5.23 -0.52
C ALA A 30 -9.56 6.09 -1.02
N ARG A 31 -10.29 6.74 -0.13
CA ARG A 31 -11.40 7.64 -0.49
C ARG A 31 -10.94 8.82 -1.34
N GLU A 32 -9.81 9.43 -0.98
CA GLU A 32 -9.24 10.54 -1.74
C GLU A 32 -8.64 10.08 -3.08
N LEU A 33 -7.98 8.94 -3.11
CA LEU A 33 -7.42 8.37 -4.34
C LEU A 33 -8.50 8.05 -5.38
N ARG A 34 -9.66 7.52 -4.95
CA ARG A 34 -10.79 7.27 -5.86
C ARG A 34 -11.32 8.51 -6.55
N LYS A 35 -11.19 9.67 -5.91
CA LYS A 35 -11.60 10.97 -6.50
C LYS A 35 -10.58 11.49 -7.53
N ARG A 36 -9.32 11.11 -7.40
CA ARG A 36 -8.19 11.70 -8.14
C ARG A 36 -7.58 10.81 -9.21
N LEU A 37 -7.77 9.49 -9.09
CA LEU A 37 -7.25 8.53 -10.06
C LEU A 37 -8.27 8.26 -11.18
N ALA A 38 -7.75 7.91 -12.36
CA ALA A 38 -8.59 7.46 -13.46
C ALA A 38 -9.38 6.19 -13.08
N THR A 39 -10.58 6.06 -13.60
CA THR A 39 -11.47 4.89 -13.33
C THR A 39 -10.89 3.55 -13.76
N THR A 40 -9.86 3.57 -14.59
CA THR A 40 -9.09 2.39 -15.00
C THR A 40 -8.18 1.84 -13.90
N THR A 41 -7.84 2.66 -12.89
CA THR A 41 -7.05 2.24 -11.72
C THR A 41 -8.01 1.77 -10.62
N ARG A 42 -7.89 0.50 -10.24
CA ARG A 42 -8.71 -0.05 -9.15
C ARG A 42 -8.11 0.30 -7.79
N VAL A 43 -8.87 1.02 -6.98
CA VAL A 43 -8.54 1.31 -5.57
C VAL A 43 -9.39 0.39 -4.69
N LEU A 44 -8.73 -0.53 -3.99
CA LEU A 44 -9.35 -1.53 -3.12
C LEU A 44 -9.03 -1.22 -1.65
N GLU A 45 -9.95 -1.55 -0.78
CA GLU A 45 -9.76 -1.50 0.67
C GLU A 45 -9.62 -2.93 1.21
N ALA A 46 -8.73 -3.13 2.17
CA ALA A 46 -8.56 -4.39 2.87
C ALA A 46 -8.52 -4.16 4.38
N GLU A 47 -9.27 -4.95 5.11
CA GLU A 47 -9.28 -4.98 6.57
C GLU A 47 -8.57 -6.28 7.03
N GLY A 48 -7.31 -6.16 7.47
CA GLY A 48 -6.60 -7.07 8.38
C GLY A 48 -6.59 -8.59 8.16
N ASP A 49 -7.20 -9.14 7.11
CA ASP A 49 -7.14 -10.58 6.82
C ASP A 49 -6.07 -10.88 5.76
N GLY A 50 -4.93 -11.41 6.23
CA GLY A 50 -3.79 -11.71 5.37
C GLY A 50 -4.08 -12.72 4.25
N LEU A 51 -5.02 -13.64 4.43
CA LEU A 51 -5.38 -14.61 3.39
C LEU A 51 -6.25 -13.96 2.32
N ALA A 52 -7.23 -13.14 2.71
CA ALA A 52 -8.04 -12.37 1.77
C ALA A 52 -7.20 -11.40 0.95
N PHE A 53 -6.12 -10.87 1.53
CA PHE A 53 -5.16 -10.01 0.83
C PHE A 53 -4.50 -10.70 -0.36
N LEU A 54 -4.19 -12.00 -0.28
CA LEU A 54 -3.58 -12.74 -1.39
C LEU A 54 -4.45 -12.70 -2.66
N ASP A 55 -5.76 -12.80 -2.51
CA ASP A 55 -6.69 -12.77 -3.66
C ASP A 55 -6.73 -11.38 -4.32
N LEU A 56 -6.41 -10.33 -3.56
CA LEU A 56 -6.32 -8.97 -4.11
C LEU A 56 -5.08 -8.75 -4.98
N LEU A 57 -4.06 -9.61 -4.87
CA LEU A 57 -2.84 -9.56 -5.68
C LEU A 57 -3.02 -10.21 -7.05
N ASP A 58 -3.96 -11.12 -7.20
CA ASP A 58 -4.08 -11.94 -8.41
C ASP A 58 -4.51 -11.14 -9.64
N GLY A 59 -3.90 -11.47 -10.77
CA GLY A 59 -4.28 -10.93 -12.08
C GLY A 59 -3.94 -9.46 -12.28
N THR A 60 -2.89 -8.97 -11.61
CA THR A 60 -2.36 -7.62 -11.82
C THR A 60 -0.84 -7.65 -11.99
N ASP A 61 -0.31 -6.71 -12.75
CA ASP A 61 1.13 -6.60 -12.99
C ASP A 61 1.82 -5.68 -11.99
N ARG A 62 1.07 -4.77 -11.39
CA ARG A 62 1.59 -3.76 -10.48
C ARG A 62 0.61 -3.52 -9.33
N VAL A 63 1.13 -3.58 -8.11
CA VAL A 63 0.39 -3.26 -6.90
C VAL A 63 1.07 -2.13 -6.15
N ILE A 64 0.29 -1.16 -5.71
CA ILE A 64 0.70 -0.13 -4.77
C ILE A 64 -0.06 -0.37 -3.47
N LEU A 65 0.67 -0.60 -2.39
CA LEU A 65 0.13 -0.83 -1.06
C LEU A 65 0.19 0.45 -0.24
N VAL A 66 -0.85 0.73 0.52
CA VAL A 66 -0.92 1.88 1.44
C VAL A 66 -1.35 1.38 2.81
N ASP A 67 -0.54 1.62 3.84
CA ASP A 67 -0.81 1.15 5.21
C ASP A 67 -0.25 2.10 6.27
N ALA A 68 -0.75 1.98 7.49
CA ALA A 68 -0.19 2.61 8.68
C ALA A 68 1.01 1.81 9.21
N VAL A 69 2.04 2.52 9.68
CA VAL A 69 3.28 1.93 10.19
C VAL A 69 3.58 2.45 11.58
N MET A 70 3.81 1.55 12.54
CA MET A 70 4.25 1.91 13.89
C MET A 70 5.77 2.00 13.95
N GLY A 71 6.29 3.13 14.39
CA GLY A 71 7.73 3.37 14.53
C GLY A 71 8.43 3.70 13.20
N GLY A 72 9.76 3.82 13.26
CA GLY A 72 10.59 4.07 12.07
C GLY A 72 10.65 5.51 11.60
N GLY A 73 10.03 6.45 12.32
CA GLY A 73 10.06 7.88 11.96
C GLY A 73 9.12 8.71 12.81
N GLN A 74 8.91 9.94 12.39
CA GLN A 74 7.97 10.87 13.03
C GLN A 74 6.54 10.60 12.51
N PRO A 75 5.50 10.71 13.35
CA PRO A 75 4.11 10.62 12.93
C PRO A 75 3.81 11.56 11.75
N GLY A 76 3.12 11.01 10.72
CA GLY A 76 2.85 11.71 9.47
C GLY A 76 3.93 11.58 8.39
N GLN A 77 5.10 11.07 8.73
CA GLN A 77 6.17 10.79 7.75
C GLN A 77 5.77 9.65 6.82
N ILE A 78 6.10 9.79 5.54
CA ILE A 78 5.81 8.77 4.51
C ILE A 78 7.07 7.97 4.23
N ILE A 79 6.90 6.66 4.16
CA ILE A 79 7.94 5.69 3.80
C ILE A 79 7.55 5.05 2.48
N ARG A 80 8.47 5.01 1.51
CA ARG A 80 8.28 4.31 0.23
C ARG A 80 9.29 3.18 0.11
N LEU A 81 8.82 1.97 -0.21
CA LEU A 81 9.66 0.79 -0.42
C LEU A 81 9.26 0.07 -1.71
N ASP A 82 10.26 -0.44 -2.43
CA ASP A 82 10.05 -1.36 -3.54
C ASP A 82 10.21 -2.81 -3.05
N LEU A 83 9.09 -3.50 -2.89
CA LEU A 83 9.05 -4.87 -2.37
C LEU A 83 9.31 -5.93 -3.44
N SER A 84 9.38 -5.55 -4.70
CA SER A 84 9.72 -6.45 -5.81
C SER A 84 11.17 -6.91 -5.71
N GLN A 85 12.04 -6.04 -5.19
CA GLN A 85 13.48 -6.25 -5.06
C GLN A 85 13.89 -6.78 -3.67
N GLU A 86 13.08 -6.56 -2.66
CA GLU A 86 13.38 -6.89 -1.26
C GLU A 86 13.15 -8.37 -0.98
N SER A 87 14.17 -9.06 -0.50
CA SER A 87 14.08 -10.48 -0.13
C SER A 87 13.49 -10.71 1.26
N ARG A 88 13.37 -9.66 2.09
CA ARG A 88 12.82 -9.75 3.45
C ARG A 88 12.11 -8.45 3.84
N TRP A 89 10.82 -8.55 4.06
CA TRP A 89 10.00 -7.48 4.60
C TRP A 89 10.48 -6.98 5.97
N GLY A 90 10.73 -7.90 6.90
CA GLY A 90 11.00 -7.60 8.31
C GLY A 90 12.27 -6.82 8.61
N ALA A 91 13.19 -6.67 7.64
CA ALA A 91 14.38 -5.84 7.80
C ALA A 91 14.18 -4.40 7.35
N ALA A 92 13.17 -4.14 6.50
CA ALA A 92 12.98 -2.84 5.84
C ALA A 92 11.79 -2.04 6.38
N VAL A 93 10.79 -2.69 7.02
CA VAL A 93 9.57 -2.04 7.49
C VAL A 93 9.43 -2.17 9.00
N PRO A 94 9.28 -1.04 9.72
CA PRO A 94 8.79 -1.07 11.10
C PRO A 94 7.40 -1.71 11.15
N CYS A 95 7.05 -2.30 12.27
CA CYS A 95 5.86 -3.11 12.48
C CYS A 95 4.59 -2.60 11.80
N SER A 96 4.01 -3.39 10.89
CA SER A 96 2.64 -3.18 10.42
C SER A 96 1.66 -3.29 11.60
N THR A 97 0.60 -2.50 11.59
CA THR A 97 -0.39 -2.47 12.68
C THR A 97 -1.33 -3.69 12.70
N HIS A 98 -1.23 -4.57 11.71
CA HIS A 98 -2.11 -5.73 11.55
C HIS A 98 -1.55 -7.01 12.16
N ALA A 99 -2.39 -7.79 12.85
CA ALA A 99 -2.01 -8.96 13.66
C ALA A 99 -1.47 -10.16 12.83
N PHE A 100 -1.93 -10.32 11.60
CA PHE A 100 -1.25 -11.13 10.57
C PHE A 100 -0.59 -10.12 9.64
N GLY A 101 0.72 -9.94 9.81
CA GLY A 101 1.41 -8.81 9.22
C GLY A 101 1.34 -8.83 7.70
N LEU A 102 1.25 -7.64 7.13
CA LEU A 102 1.37 -7.46 5.67
C LEU A 102 2.66 -8.11 5.15
N GLY A 103 3.72 -8.13 5.98
CA GLY A 103 4.99 -8.78 5.68
C GLY A 103 4.87 -10.27 5.44
N GLU A 104 4.20 -10.98 6.34
CA GLU A 104 3.97 -12.41 6.23
C GLU A 104 3.12 -12.75 5.00
N ALA A 105 2.12 -11.91 4.70
CA ALA A 105 1.28 -12.07 3.52
C ALA A 105 2.07 -11.88 2.22
N ILE A 106 2.97 -10.90 2.17
CA ILE A 106 3.88 -10.67 1.02
C ILE A 106 4.86 -11.84 0.86
N ASP A 107 5.46 -12.33 1.95
CA ASP A 107 6.38 -13.46 1.91
C ASP A 107 5.68 -14.75 1.49
N LEU A 108 4.44 -14.95 1.94
CA LEU A 108 3.60 -16.06 1.49
C LEU A 108 3.27 -15.94 0.00
N ALA A 109 2.85 -14.76 -0.47
CA ALA A 109 2.58 -14.52 -1.88
C ALA A 109 3.82 -14.80 -2.75
N ARG A 110 5.00 -14.38 -2.29
CA ARG A 110 6.28 -14.65 -2.97
C ARG A 110 6.56 -16.16 -3.05
N THR A 111 6.39 -16.86 -1.94
CA THR A 111 6.61 -18.31 -1.85
C THR A 111 5.67 -19.08 -2.76
N LEU A 112 4.42 -18.65 -2.87
CA LEU A 112 3.40 -19.25 -3.72
C LEU A 112 3.50 -18.84 -5.21
N GLY A 113 4.44 -17.95 -5.57
CA GLY A 113 4.54 -17.42 -6.92
C GLY A 113 3.36 -16.52 -7.34
N ARG A 114 2.64 -15.95 -6.37
CA ARG A 114 1.47 -15.08 -6.57
C ARG A 114 1.80 -13.59 -6.41
N LEU A 115 3.04 -13.25 -6.09
CA LEU A 115 3.44 -11.85 -5.95
C LEU A 115 3.48 -11.19 -7.35
N PRO A 116 2.82 -10.05 -7.55
CA PRO A 116 2.93 -9.30 -8.81
C PRO A 116 4.38 -8.90 -9.14
N PRO A 117 4.73 -8.73 -10.42
CA PRO A 117 6.09 -8.34 -10.84
C PRO A 117 6.57 -7.04 -10.19
N LEU A 118 5.66 -6.10 -9.91
CA LEU A 118 5.98 -4.83 -9.25
C LEU A 118 5.06 -4.60 -8.05
N VAL A 119 5.66 -4.48 -6.88
CA VAL A 119 4.96 -4.15 -5.63
C VAL A 119 5.66 -2.99 -4.94
N ILE A 120 4.97 -1.86 -4.85
CA ILE A 120 5.45 -0.65 -4.15
C ILE A 120 4.63 -0.46 -2.90
N PHE A 121 5.29 -0.21 -1.79
CA PHE A 121 4.66 0.07 -0.51
C PHE A 121 4.82 1.54 -0.13
N TYR A 122 3.72 2.14 0.29
CA TYR A 122 3.66 3.44 0.91
C TYR A 122 3.14 3.30 2.34
N GLY A 123 3.99 3.55 3.31
CA GLY A 123 3.65 3.59 4.73
C GLY A 123 3.52 5.02 5.22
N ILE A 124 2.56 5.27 6.09
CA ILE A 124 2.53 6.50 6.89
C ILE A 124 2.81 6.15 8.35
N VAL A 125 3.80 6.82 8.94
CA VAL A 125 4.14 6.63 10.35
C VAL A 125 3.01 7.18 11.21
N VAL A 126 2.51 6.36 12.14
CA VAL A 126 1.38 6.70 13.00
C VAL A 126 1.80 6.87 14.45
N GLU A 127 0.98 7.61 15.20
CA GLU A 127 1.20 7.88 16.61
C GLU A 127 0.50 6.86 17.50
N SER A 128 -0.77 6.56 17.21
CA SER A 128 -1.59 5.64 18.00
C SER A 128 -2.60 4.89 17.16
N VAL A 129 -2.74 3.60 17.44
CA VAL A 129 -3.75 2.71 16.84
C VAL A 129 -4.73 2.19 17.88
N GLU A 130 -4.93 2.93 18.97
CA GLU A 130 -5.88 2.59 20.00
C GLU A 130 -7.31 2.62 19.47
N ARG A 131 -8.10 1.64 19.88
CA ARG A 131 -9.52 1.57 19.51
C ARG A 131 -10.28 2.78 20.04
N GLY A 132 -11.02 3.46 19.17
CA GLY A 132 -11.81 4.64 19.51
C GLY A 132 -11.00 5.95 19.61
N ALA A 133 -9.68 5.90 19.46
CA ALA A 133 -8.88 7.12 19.38
C ALA A 133 -9.21 7.91 18.09
N PRO A 134 -9.15 9.24 18.13
CA PRO A 134 -9.26 10.06 16.92
C PRO A 134 -8.00 9.93 16.05
N LEU A 135 -8.13 10.30 14.78
CA LEU A 135 -6.98 10.47 13.90
C LEU A 135 -6.08 11.59 14.44
N SER A 136 -4.79 11.34 14.58
CA SER A 136 -3.84 12.33 15.08
C SER A 136 -3.59 13.45 14.04
N ASN A 137 -3.27 14.65 14.50
CA ASN A 137 -3.03 15.79 13.62
C ASN A 137 -1.88 15.57 12.62
N PRO A 138 -0.73 14.99 13.00
CA PRO A 138 0.34 14.73 12.04
C PRO A 138 -0.07 13.76 10.93
N VAL A 139 -0.84 12.72 11.27
CA VAL A 139 -1.31 11.73 10.30
C VAL A 139 -2.40 12.35 9.40
N GLN A 140 -3.31 13.13 9.97
CA GLN A 140 -4.30 13.89 9.19
C GLN A 140 -3.62 14.80 8.14
N ALA A 141 -2.58 15.52 8.52
CA ALA A 141 -1.81 16.35 7.59
C ALA A 141 -1.05 15.52 6.54
N GLY A 142 -0.65 14.31 6.89
CA GLY A 142 0.07 13.39 6.00
C GLY A 142 -0.80 12.78 4.90
N ILE A 143 -2.13 12.77 5.04
CA ILE A 143 -3.05 12.16 4.04
C ILE A 143 -2.86 12.79 2.67
N GLU A 144 -2.81 14.10 2.57
CA GLU A 144 -2.64 14.80 1.30
C GLU A 144 -1.32 14.44 0.62
N HIS A 145 -0.25 14.33 1.40
CA HIS A 145 1.08 13.97 0.90
C HIS A 145 1.13 12.54 0.37
N ILE A 146 0.59 11.56 1.13
CA ILE A 146 0.60 10.17 0.66
C ILE A 146 -0.29 9.98 -0.57
N VAL A 147 -1.44 10.64 -0.62
CA VAL A 147 -2.34 10.62 -1.80
C VAL A 147 -1.65 11.18 -3.03
N SER A 148 -0.95 12.32 -2.91
CA SER A 148 -0.18 12.91 -4.01
C SER A 148 0.94 12.00 -4.49
N GLN A 149 1.70 11.40 -3.58
CA GLN A 149 2.79 10.50 -3.94
C GLN A 149 2.31 9.20 -4.60
N VAL A 150 1.23 8.62 -4.08
CA VAL A 150 0.62 7.42 -4.68
C VAL A 150 0.06 7.73 -6.07
N LYS A 151 -0.59 8.89 -6.25
CA LYS A 151 -1.06 9.33 -7.56
C LYS A 151 0.08 9.44 -8.56
N GLU A 152 1.17 10.12 -8.21
CA GLU A 152 2.37 10.21 -9.05
C GLU A 152 2.96 8.83 -9.37
N GLU A 153 2.97 7.91 -8.39
CA GLU A 153 3.43 6.54 -8.60
C GLU A 153 2.57 5.79 -9.62
N VAL A 154 1.24 5.92 -9.53
CA VAL A 154 0.30 5.31 -10.48
C VAL A 154 0.53 5.85 -11.89
N GLU A 155 0.72 7.17 -12.02
CA GLU A 155 0.87 7.87 -13.30
C GLU A 155 2.26 7.65 -13.95
N ARG A 156 3.27 7.23 -13.18
CA ARG A 156 4.55 6.84 -13.74
C ARG A 156 4.39 5.60 -14.61
N ALA A 157 4.76 5.72 -15.89
CA ALA A 157 4.84 4.54 -16.73
C ALA A 157 5.78 3.50 -16.09
N PRO A 158 5.41 2.22 -16.05
CA PRO A 158 6.33 1.19 -15.58
C PRO A 158 7.61 1.29 -16.40
N CYS A 159 8.75 1.36 -15.70
CA CYS A 159 10.06 1.43 -16.36
C CYS A 159 10.28 0.13 -17.14
N THR A 160 10.19 0.21 -18.46
CA THR A 160 10.39 -0.93 -19.40
C THR A 160 11.88 -1.32 -19.53
N LYS A 161 12.74 -0.87 -18.63
CA LYS A 161 14.19 -1.13 -18.65
C LYS A 161 14.63 -1.84 -17.38
N CYS A 162 14.24 -3.09 -17.20
CA CYS A 162 14.94 -4.07 -16.38
C CYS A 162 14.58 -5.46 -16.92
N ILE A 163 15.14 -5.79 -18.07
CA ILE A 163 15.34 -7.17 -18.49
C ILE A 163 16.83 -7.35 -18.67
#